data_49cdddd1e26d0c63c819cd454bcb527b
#
_entry.id   49cdddd1e26d0c63c819cd454bcb527b
#
_cell.length_a   1.000
_cell.length_b   1.000
_cell.length_c   1.000
_cell.angle_alpha   90.00
_cell.angle_beta   90.00
_cell.angle_gamma   90.00
#
_symmetry.space_group_name_H-M   'P 1'
#
loop_
_entity.id
_entity.type
_entity.pdbx_description
1 polymer ?
#
loop_
_entity_poly.entity_id
_entity_poly.type
_entity_poly.pdbx_seq_one_letter_code
_entity_poly.pdbx_strand_id
1 'polypeptide(L)'
;MRSHPPQKTPVGGLSALRRRLGGSRALAPIAALWRGIRLGARSLGLKVLWPSVRYQQDGLATEHNADFSRDARFVRAYTLGRATGSWRGREIQWRAYVACWAAEHASRLPGDMVECGVYRGGLSRTVIEYVGFGRLPKTFFLLDTFCGIPEDRILPEEHRLGRGLERYEECYEEVVRTFARYPNVTIIRGPVPDTLSQVTTERVCYLSLDMNSAAAETAALEHFWDKLVPGAIVLLDDYGFRDYAPQKYAMDAFAAERGISILSLPTGQGLIVKV
;
A
#
# COMPACT_ATOMS: atom_id res chain seq x y z
N MET A 1 -19.41 -33.82 -32.77
CA MET A 1 -19.05 -32.50 -32.22
C MET A 1 -17.55 -32.38 -32.20
N ARG A 2 -16.98 -31.58 -33.09
CA ARG A 2 -15.52 -31.42 -33.23
C ARG A 2 -15.10 -30.19 -32.42
N SER A 3 -14.25 -30.37 -31.41
CA SER A 3 -13.67 -29.31 -30.58
C SER A 3 -12.58 -28.58 -31.38
N HIS A 4 -12.72 -27.24 -31.52
CA HIS A 4 -11.67 -26.38 -32.06
C HIS A 4 -10.63 -26.05 -30.96
N PRO A 5 -9.32 -26.07 -31.31
CA PRO A 5 -8.29 -25.61 -30.40
C PRO A 5 -8.23 -24.07 -30.34
N PRO A 6 -7.77 -23.46 -29.24
CA PRO A 6 -7.70 -21.99 -29.10
C PRO A 6 -6.62 -21.40 -30.00
N GLN A 7 -6.95 -20.31 -30.68
CA GLN A 7 -6.02 -19.52 -31.49
C GLN A 7 -4.96 -18.84 -30.60
N LYS A 8 -3.69 -19.12 -30.91
CA LYS A 8 -2.54 -18.42 -30.31
C LYS A 8 -2.37 -17.08 -31.00
N THR A 9 -2.52 -15.98 -30.24
CA THR A 9 -2.12 -14.64 -30.63
C THR A 9 -0.59 -14.56 -30.79
N PRO A 10 -0.06 -13.88 -31.82
CA PRO A 10 1.37 -13.80 -32.03
C PRO A 10 2.03 -12.75 -31.16
N VAL A 11 2.54 -13.15 -29.99
CA VAL A 11 3.53 -12.38 -29.25
C VAL A 11 4.90 -12.85 -29.72
N GLY A 12 5.55 -12.13 -30.60
CA GLY A 12 6.86 -12.64 -30.95
C GLY A 12 7.63 -12.09 -32.14
N GLY A 13 7.59 -10.78 -32.40
CA GLY A 13 8.53 -10.23 -33.43
C GLY A 13 10.00 -10.31 -33.00
N LEU A 14 10.34 -10.01 -31.76
CA LEU A 14 11.71 -9.92 -31.27
C LEU A 14 12.31 -11.26 -30.81
N SER A 15 11.51 -12.18 -30.30
CA SER A 15 11.99 -13.50 -29.88
C SER A 15 12.24 -14.43 -31.04
N ALA A 16 11.49 -14.30 -32.15
CA ALA A 16 11.71 -15.04 -33.38
C ALA A 16 12.98 -14.56 -34.11
N LEU A 17 13.24 -13.24 -34.08
CA LEU A 17 14.49 -12.68 -34.65
C LEU A 17 15.72 -13.13 -33.84
N ARG A 18 15.62 -13.26 -32.54
CA ARG A 18 16.71 -13.73 -31.66
C ARG A 18 17.06 -15.21 -31.86
N ARG A 19 16.09 -16.04 -32.25
CA ARG A 19 16.33 -17.47 -32.59
C ARG A 19 16.89 -17.68 -34.00
N ARG A 20 16.58 -16.81 -34.96
CA ARG A 20 17.12 -16.90 -36.33
C ARG A 20 18.53 -16.34 -36.46
N LEU A 21 18.97 -15.46 -35.55
CA LEU A 21 20.32 -14.88 -35.53
C LEU A 21 21.20 -15.58 -34.49
N GLY A 22 21.12 -16.91 -34.42
CA GLY A 22 21.94 -17.73 -33.56
C GLY A 22 23.42 -17.38 -33.69
N GLY A 23 23.99 -16.83 -32.61
CA GLY A 23 25.44 -16.86 -32.37
C GLY A 23 26.33 -15.95 -33.23
N SER A 24 25.84 -14.88 -33.87
CA SER A 24 26.76 -14.01 -34.62
C SER A 24 27.50 -13.05 -33.64
N ARG A 25 28.83 -13.17 -33.63
CA ARG A 25 29.76 -12.28 -32.94
C ARG A 25 29.55 -10.78 -33.28
N ALA A 26 28.84 -10.49 -34.38
CA ALA A 26 28.51 -9.13 -34.82
C ALA A 26 27.52 -8.36 -33.94
N LEU A 27 26.69 -9.03 -33.14
CA LEU A 27 25.71 -8.36 -32.25
C LEU A 27 26.25 -8.05 -30.84
N ALA A 28 27.42 -8.61 -30.48
CA ALA A 28 28.06 -8.36 -29.19
C ALA A 28 28.41 -6.87 -28.96
N PRO A 29 29.00 -6.14 -29.92
CA PRO A 29 29.31 -4.72 -29.73
C PRO A 29 28.06 -3.84 -29.64
N ILE A 30 26.98 -4.16 -30.34
CA ILE A 30 25.72 -3.44 -30.26
C ILE A 30 25.08 -3.63 -28.86
N ALA A 31 25.09 -4.84 -28.33
CA ALA A 31 24.60 -5.13 -27.00
C ALA A 31 25.46 -4.46 -25.89
N ALA A 32 26.78 -4.35 -26.12
CA ALA A 32 27.70 -3.66 -25.22
C ALA A 32 27.49 -2.14 -25.26
N LEU A 33 27.29 -1.55 -26.45
CA LEU A 33 26.95 -0.15 -26.63
C LEU A 33 25.65 0.22 -25.91
N TRP A 34 24.60 -0.58 -26.10
CA TRP A 34 23.32 -0.39 -25.40
C TRP A 34 23.46 -0.52 -23.88
N ARG A 35 24.31 -1.42 -23.38
CA ARG A 35 24.64 -1.50 -21.94
C ARG A 35 25.35 -0.23 -21.45
N GLY A 36 26.32 0.30 -22.21
CA GLY A 36 27.04 1.53 -21.89
C GLY A 36 26.11 2.76 -21.85
N ILE A 37 25.23 2.89 -22.84
CA ILE A 37 24.23 3.98 -22.89
C ILE A 37 23.27 3.88 -21.68
N ARG A 38 22.84 2.67 -21.32
CA ARG A 38 22.00 2.41 -20.16
C ARG A 38 22.66 2.81 -18.83
N LEU A 39 23.91 2.46 -18.65
CA LEU A 39 24.69 2.81 -17.46
C LEU A 39 24.94 4.32 -17.37
N GLY A 40 25.32 4.96 -18.48
CA GLY A 40 25.51 6.41 -18.54
C GLY A 40 24.23 7.21 -18.30
N ALA A 41 23.10 6.76 -18.84
CA ALA A 41 21.82 7.40 -18.60
C ALA A 41 21.33 7.26 -17.15
N ARG A 42 21.63 6.13 -16.49
CA ARG A 42 21.38 5.95 -15.05
C ARG A 42 22.19 6.90 -14.19
N SER A 43 23.46 7.09 -14.48
CA SER A 43 24.35 7.99 -13.72
C SER A 43 23.96 9.46 -13.87
N LEU A 44 23.28 9.84 -14.95
CA LEU A 44 22.79 11.19 -15.21
C LEU A 44 21.36 11.43 -14.71
N GLY A 45 20.74 10.47 -14.02
CA GLY A 45 19.38 10.58 -13.50
C GLY A 45 18.30 10.71 -14.60
N LEU A 46 18.67 10.49 -15.87
CA LEU A 46 17.73 10.52 -16.98
C LEU A 46 16.79 9.31 -16.86
N LYS A 47 15.48 9.58 -16.82
CA LYS A 47 14.45 8.55 -17.00
C LYS A 47 14.49 8.08 -18.46
N VAL A 48 15.46 7.24 -18.79
CA VAL A 48 15.45 6.53 -20.08
C VAL A 48 14.22 5.63 -20.04
N LEU A 49 13.31 5.84 -20.98
CA LEU A 49 12.19 4.94 -21.22
C LEU A 49 12.77 3.54 -21.50
N TRP A 50 12.72 2.72 -20.47
CA TRP A 50 13.25 1.36 -20.51
C TRP A 50 12.22 0.50 -21.25
N PRO A 51 12.48 0.01 -22.43
CA PRO A 51 11.47 -0.72 -23.20
C PRO A 51 11.04 -2.04 -22.56
N SER A 52 11.70 -2.45 -21.47
CA SER A 52 11.38 -3.64 -20.70
C SER A 52 10.61 -3.38 -19.41
N VAL A 53 10.37 -2.12 -19.02
CA VAL A 53 9.58 -1.80 -17.81
C VAL A 53 8.16 -2.32 -17.96
N ARG A 54 7.75 -3.18 -17.05
CA ARG A 54 6.42 -3.81 -17.03
C ARG A 54 5.45 -3.11 -16.09
N TYR A 55 5.99 -2.44 -15.08
CA TYR A 55 5.23 -1.68 -14.10
C TYR A 55 5.99 -0.40 -13.74
N GLN A 56 5.28 0.73 -13.77
CA GLN A 56 5.83 2.02 -13.37
C GLN A 56 4.72 2.90 -12.79
N GLN A 57 4.61 2.89 -11.46
CA GLN A 57 3.66 3.71 -10.71
C GLN A 57 4.24 4.00 -9.33
N ASP A 58 3.78 5.07 -8.69
CA ASP A 58 4.00 5.35 -7.27
C ASP A 58 5.49 5.28 -6.84
N GLY A 59 6.37 5.85 -7.65
CA GLY A 59 7.82 5.85 -7.38
C GLY A 59 8.54 4.52 -7.71
N LEU A 60 7.82 3.45 -8.02
CA LEU A 60 8.38 2.14 -8.38
C LEU A 60 8.36 1.93 -9.90
N ALA A 61 9.51 1.53 -10.45
CA ALA A 61 9.62 1.02 -11.81
C ALA A 61 10.34 -0.33 -11.80
N THR A 62 9.76 -1.35 -12.43
CA THR A 62 10.34 -2.70 -12.46
C THR A 62 10.13 -3.41 -13.80
N GLU A 63 11.10 -4.25 -14.16
CA GLU A 63 11.01 -5.19 -15.30
C GLU A 63 10.38 -6.54 -14.90
N HIS A 64 10.20 -6.76 -13.59
CA HIS A 64 9.68 -8.00 -13.05
C HIS A 64 8.17 -8.12 -13.23
N ASN A 65 7.65 -9.30 -12.99
CA ASN A 65 6.22 -9.54 -13.07
C ASN A 65 5.44 -8.71 -12.05
N ALA A 66 4.36 -8.10 -12.52
CA ALA A 66 3.35 -7.43 -11.73
C ALA A 66 1.97 -8.00 -12.10
N ASP A 67 1.86 -9.33 -12.14
CA ASP A 67 0.70 -10.04 -12.65
C ASP A 67 -0.57 -9.77 -11.82
N PHE A 68 -0.40 -9.45 -10.52
CA PHE A 68 -1.49 -9.01 -9.65
C PHE A 68 -2.28 -7.82 -10.25
N SER A 69 -1.62 -6.93 -10.98
CA SER A 69 -2.26 -5.76 -11.61
C SER A 69 -3.27 -6.13 -12.70
N ARG A 70 -3.30 -7.40 -13.13
CA ARG A 70 -4.24 -7.97 -14.11
C ARG A 70 -5.16 -9.04 -13.48
N ASP A 71 -4.93 -9.39 -12.23
CA ASP A 71 -5.82 -10.30 -11.52
C ASP A 71 -7.22 -9.68 -11.40
N ALA A 72 -8.23 -10.39 -11.84
CA ALA A 72 -9.60 -9.85 -11.93
C ALA A 72 -10.18 -9.47 -10.57
N ARG A 73 -9.81 -10.20 -9.49
CA ARG A 73 -10.23 -9.91 -8.12
C ARG A 73 -9.61 -8.61 -7.64
N PHE A 74 -8.28 -8.46 -7.86
CA PHE A 74 -7.58 -7.24 -7.49
C PHE A 74 -8.05 -6.03 -8.29
N VAL A 75 -8.14 -6.15 -9.61
CA VAL A 75 -8.59 -5.05 -10.49
C VAL A 75 -9.97 -4.54 -10.09
N ARG A 76 -10.91 -5.45 -9.81
CA ARG A 76 -12.25 -5.07 -9.32
C ARG A 76 -12.17 -4.32 -7.99
N ALA A 77 -11.46 -4.86 -7.01
CA ALA A 77 -11.33 -4.26 -5.69
C ALA A 77 -10.65 -2.88 -5.75
N TYR A 78 -9.54 -2.79 -6.48
CA TYR A 78 -8.81 -1.55 -6.70
C TYR A 78 -9.65 -0.47 -7.39
N THR A 79 -10.44 -0.84 -8.40
CA THR A 79 -11.34 0.08 -9.09
C THR A 79 -12.37 0.69 -8.14
N LEU A 80 -12.92 -0.10 -7.22
CA LEU A 80 -13.88 0.37 -6.22
C LEU A 80 -13.22 1.27 -5.16
N GLY A 81 -12.00 0.96 -4.73
CA GLY A 81 -11.23 1.85 -3.85
C GLY A 81 -10.86 3.17 -4.55
N ARG A 82 -10.39 3.11 -5.79
CA ARG A 82 -10.08 4.29 -6.60
C ARG A 82 -11.28 5.22 -6.79
N ALA A 83 -12.47 4.66 -6.93
CA ALA A 83 -13.71 5.41 -7.11
C ALA A 83 -14.07 6.30 -5.91
N THR A 84 -13.49 6.08 -4.72
CA THR A 84 -13.69 6.96 -3.55
C THR A 84 -13.00 8.32 -3.69
N GLY A 85 -12.04 8.44 -4.64
CA GLY A 85 -11.26 9.66 -4.83
C GLY A 85 -10.11 9.85 -3.82
N SER A 86 -9.84 8.90 -2.93
CA SER A 86 -8.79 9.01 -1.89
C SER A 86 -7.43 9.37 -2.46
N TRP A 87 -7.07 8.84 -3.60
CA TRP A 87 -5.72 9.00 -4.17
C TRP A 87 -5.55 10.18 -5.11
N ARG A 88 -6.60 11.02 -5.26
CA ARG A 88 -6.55 12.26 -6.06
C ARG A 88 -5.94 12.05 -7.46
N GLY A 89 -6.33 10.96 -8.12
CA GLY A 89 -5.85 10.60 -9.46
C GLY A 89 -4.49 9.90 -9.51
N ARG A 90 -3.84 9.65 -8.39
CA ARG A 90 -2.62 8.83 -8.33
C ARG A 90 -2.96 7.35 -8.51
N GLU A 91 -2.05 6.60 -9.07
CA GLU A 91 -2.13 5.14 -9.14
C GLU A 91 -1.19 4.54 -8.09
N ILE A 92 -1.74 3.76 -7.16
CA ILE A 92 -1.01 3.15 -6.04
C ILE A 92 -1.20 1.62 -6.02
N GLN A 93 -1.28 1.00 -7.19
CA GLN A 93 -1.67 -0.43 -7.29
C GLN A 93 -0.81 -1.34 -6.43
N TRP A 94 0.52 -1.13 -6.39
CA TRP A 94 1.39 -2.02 -5.63
C TRP A 94 1.19 -1.86 -4.12
N ARG A 95 1.04 -0.65 -3.61
CA ARG A 95 0.70 -0.41 -2.18
C ARG A 95 -0.64 -1.06 -1.82
N ALA A 96 -1.65 -0.84 -2.64
CA ALA A 96 -2.96 -1.44 -2.45
C ALA A 96 -2.91 -2.99 -2.49
N TYR A 97 -2.06 -3.56 -3.36
CA TYR A 97 -1.85 -5.01 -3.40
C TYR A 97 -1.20 -5.54 -2.13
N VAL A 98 -0.20 -4.84 -1.58
CA VAL A 98 0.41 -5.20 -0.30
C VAL A 98 -0.62 -5.21 0.81
N ALA A 99 -1.47 -4.17 0.90
CA ALA A 99 -2.54 -4.11 1.89
C ALA A 99 -3.57 -5.25 1.71
N CYS A 100 -3.93 -5.56 0.48
CA CYS A 100 -4.82 -6.69 0.17
C CYS A 100 -4.21 -8.03 0.59
N TRP A 101 -2.93 -8.25 0.29
CA TRP A 101 -2.21 -9.45 0.69
C TRP A 101 -2.13 -9.59 2.21
N ALA A 102 -1.78 -8.50 2.90
CA ALA A 102 -1.70 -8.44 4.35
C ALA A 102 -3.06 -8.76 5.01
N ALA A 103 -4.14 -8.15 4.50
CA ALA A 103 -5.49 -8.41 4.99
C ALA A 103 -5.98 -9.83 4.67
N GLU A 104 -5.62 -10.39 3.51
CA GLU A 104 -5.95 -11.78 3.17
C GLU A 104 -5.25 -12.77 4.10
N HIS A 105 -3.98 -12.54 4.44
CA HIS A 105 -3.27 -13.31 5.45
C HIS A 105 -4.00 -13.18 6.81
N ALA A 106 -4.24 -11.94 7.25
CA ALA A 106 -4.87 -11.64 8.54
C ALA A 106 -6.31 -12.18 8.64
N SER A 107 -7.03 -12.31 7.54
CA SER A 107 -8.40 -12.84 7.54
C SER A 107 -8.50 -14.26 8.12
N ARG A 108 -7.42 -15.02 8.10
CA ARG A 108 -7.29 -16.39 8.60
C ARG A 108 -6.92 -16.45 10.08
N LEU A 109 -6.48 -15.34 10.66
CA LEU A 109 -6.10 -15.23 12.07
C LEU A 109 -7.32 -14.85 12.92
N PRO A 110 -7.33 -15.14 14.23
CA PRO A 110 -8.34 -14.61 15.13
C PRO A 110 -8.21 -13.09 15.28
N GLY A 111 -9.31 -12.41 15.66
CA GLY A 111 -9.31 -10.96 15.91
C GLY A 111 -9.82 -10.13 14.73
N ASP A 112 -9.87 -8.85 14.96
CA ASP A 112 -10.45 -7.84 14.09
C ASP A 112 -9.39 -7.06 13.31
N MET A 113 -9.82 -6.20 12.41
CA MET A 113 -8.97 -5.32 11.62
C MET A 113 -9.14 -3.87 12.04
N VAL A 114 -8.04 -3.11 11.98
CA VAL A 114 -8.02 -1.68 12.33
C VAL A 114 -7.25 -0.92 11.26
N GLU A 115 -7.78 0.22 10.84
CA GLU A 115 -7.08 1.21 10.02
C GLU A 115 -7.20 2.57 10.68
N CYS A 116 -6.06 3.20 10.95
CA CYS A 116 -5.95 4.55 11.47
C CYS A 116 -5.39 5.45 10.37
N GLY A 117 -6.18 6.45 9.95
CA GLY A 117 -5.93 7.22 8.75
C GLY A 117 -6.64 6.60 7.53
N VAL A 118 -7.85 7.05 7.27
CA VAL A 118 -8.78 6.43 6.30
C VAL A 118 -9.06 7.37 5.13
N TYR A 119 -9.08 8.67 5.42
CA TYR A 119 -9.51 9.72 4.50
C TYR A 119 -10.87 9.37 3.84
N ARG A 120 -10.93 9.25 2.51
CA ARG A 120 -12.15 8.85 1.77
C ARG A 120 -12.36 7.33 1.68
N GLY A 121 -11.52 6.54 2.36
CA GLY A 121 -11.67 5.09 2.47
C GLY A 121 -11.16 4.28 1.27
N GLY A 122 -10.25 4.80 0.47
CA GLY A 122 -9.78 4.11 -0.73
C GLY A 122 -9.09 2.78 -0.46
N LEU A 123 -8.18 2.76 0.52
CA LEU A 123 -7.45 1.55 0.87
C LEU A 123 -8.35 0.55 1.59
N SER A 124 -9.08 0.99 2.61
CA SER A 124 -10.08 0.17 3.32
C SER A 124 -11.09 -0.46 2.36
N ARG A 125 -11.61 0.31 1.39
CA ARG A 125 -12.55 -0.19 0.40
C ARG A 125 -11.94 -1.25 -0.49
N THR A 126 -10.69 -1.04 -0.94
CA THR A 126 -9.96 -2.03 -1.74
C THR A 126 -9.78 -3.33 -0.96
N VAL A 127 -9.32 -3.24 0.28
CA VAL A 127 -9.13 -4.40 1.17
C VAL A 127 -10.46 -5.15 1.39
N ILE A 128 -11.52 -4.45 1.78
CA ILE A 128 -12.85 -5.03 2.04
C ILE A 128 -13.38 -5.82 0.83
N GLU A 129 -13.28 -5.24 -0.36
CA GLU A 129 -13.73 -5.91 -1.59
C GLU A 129 -12.82 -7.08 -1.98
N TYR A 130 -11.52 -6.92 -1.79
CA TYR A 130 -10.56 -7.97 -2.13
C TYR A 130 -10.73 -9.21 -1.28
N VAL A 131 -10.82 -9.08 0.04
CA VAL A 131 -10.97 -10.23 0.94
C VAL A 131 -12.41 -10.72 1.08
N GLY A 132 -13.40 -9.97 0.56
CA GLY A 132 -14.82 -10.26 0.75
C GLY A 132 -15.23 -10.08 2.21
N PHE A 133 -14.74 -9.01 2.85
CA PHE A 133 -14.81 -8.77 4.29
C PHE A 133 -16.23 -8.83 4.87
N GLY A 134 -17.23 -8.39 4.13
CA GLY A 134 -18.62 -8.43 4.59
C GLY A 134 -19.17 -9.84 4.93
N ARG A 135 -18.44 -10.90 4.59
CA ARG A 135 -18.77 -12.29 4.94
C ARG A 135 -17.89 -12.86 6.06
N LEU A 136 -16.93 -12.10 6.55
CA LEU A 136 -16.04 -12.54 7.62
C LEU A 136 -16.67 -12.26 8.99
N PRO A 137 -16.51 -13.16 9.98
CA PRO A 137 -16.98 -12.93 11.35
C PRO A 137 -15.98 -12.04 12.11
N LYS A 138 -15.73 -10.85 11.57
CA LYS A 138 -14.76 -9.88 12.06
C LYS A 138 -15.33 -8.48 11.93
N THR A 139 -14.85 -7.56 12.76
CA THR A 139 -15.11 -6.13 12.63
C THR A 139 -13.91 -5.43 12.00
N PHE A 140 -14.15 -4.46 11.13
CA PHE A 140 -13.13 -3.55 10.65
C PHE A 140 -13.37 -2.15 11.21
N PHE A 141 -12.49 -1.70 12.07
CA PHE A 141 -12.54 -0.37 12.68
C PHE A 141 -11.77 0.61 11.80
N LEU A 142 -12.42 1.69 11.42
CA LEU A 142 -11.88 2.76 10.56
C LEU A 142 -11.85 4.05 11.34
N LEU A 143 -10.64 4.49 11.74
CA LEU A 143 -10.42 5.67 12.56
C LEU A 143 -9.84 6.81 11.73
N ASP A 144 -10.47 7.96 11.74
CA ASP A 144 -9.98 9.18 11.10
C ASP A 144 -10.68 10.42 11.66
N THR A 145 -10.09 11.57 11.51
CA THR A 145 -10.76 12.86 11.72
C THR A 145 -11.77 13.16 10.60
N PHE A 146 -11.50 12.63 9.40
CA PHE A 146 -12.21 12.87 8.13
C PHE A 146 -12.19 14.32 7.66
N CYS A 147 -11.32 15.15 8.24
CA CYS A 147 -11.15 16.55 7.87
C CYS A 147 -9.69 17.03 7.88
N GLY A 148 -8.75 16.08 8.02
CA GLY A 148 -7.31 16.33 8.04
C GLY A 148 -6.69 16.28 9.44
N ILE A 149 -5.39 16.57 9.49
CA ILE A 149 -4.61 16.51 10.74
C ILE A 149 -4.91 17.77 11.56
N PRO A 150 -5.30 17.63 12.84
CA PRO A 150 -5.45 18.79 13.72
C PRO A 150 -4.13 19.55 13.87
N GLU A 151 -4.16 20.86 13.71
CA GLU A 151 -2.95 21.70 13.66
C GLU A 151 -2.11 21.61 14.95
N ASP A 152 -2.76 21.49 16.10
CA ASP A 152 -2.15 21.30 17.41
C ASP A 152 -1.50 19.92 17.61
N ARG A 153 -1.68 18.99 16.66
CA ARG A 153 -1.11 17.64 16.67
C ARG A 153 0.05 17.45 15.70
N ILE A 154 0.43 18.49 14.94
CA ILE A 154 1.53 18.46 13.99
C ILE A 154 2.81 18.88 14.72
N LEU A 155 3.84 18.02 14.69
CA LEU A 155 5.12 18.32 15.27
C LEU A 155 5.85 19.46 14.52
N PRO A 156 6.69 20.27 15.19
CA PRO A 156 7.45 21.34 14.52
C PRO A 156 8.30 20.85 13.35
N GLU A 157 8.78 19.62 13.41
CA GLU A 157 9.57 18.99 12.33
C GLU A 157 8.69 18.63 11.14
N GLU A 158 7.50 18.13 11.41
CA GLU A 158 6.49 17.81 10.39
C GLU A 158 6.03 19.07 9.68
N HIS A 159 5.82 20.17 10.41
CA HIS A 159 5.54 21.48 9.80
C HIS A 159 6.65 21.94 8.84
N ARG A 160 7.91 21.76 9.22
CA ARG A 160 9.05 22.09 8.35
C ARG A 160 9.10 21.26 7.07
N LEU A 161 8.54 20.05 7.11
CA LEU A 161 8.39 19.16 5.94
C LEU A 161 7.10 19.39 5.16
N GLY A 162 6.30 20.40 5.54
CA GLY A 162 5.10 20.80 4.84
C GLY A 162 3.82 20.10 5.31
N ARG A 163 3.86 19.38 6.44
CA ARG A 163 2.63 18.84 7.05
C ARG A 163 1.74 20.01 7.49
N GLY A 164 0.43 19.83 7.41
CA GLY A 164 -0.55 20.90 7.65
C GLY A 164 -0.83 21.77 6.43
N LEU A 165 0.00 21.68 5.36
CA LEU A 165 -0.30 22.30 4.08
C LEU A 165 -1.19 21.42 3.19
N GLU A 166 -1.30 20.15 3.52
CA GLU A 166 -2.20 19.21 2.84
C GLU A 166 -3.65 19.57 3.15
N ARG A 167 -4.37 19.99 2.12
CA ARG A 167 -5.80 20.27 2.25
C ARG A 167 -6.59 18.99 2.15
N TYR A 168 -6.98 18.44 3.30
CA TYR A 168 -7.97 17.36 3.37
C TYR A 168 -9.36 17.99 3.48
N GLU A 169 -10.23 17.63 2.56
CA GLU A 169 -11.62 18.06 2.59
C GLU A 169 -12.39 17.22 3.60
N GLU A 170 -13.38 17.83 4.25
CA GLU A 170 -14.34 17.10 5.08
C GLU A 170 -15.04 16.02 4.24
N CYS A 171 -14.96 14.76 4.67
CA CYS A 171 -15.46 13.63 3.89
C CYS A 171 -16.23 12.58 4.71
N TYR A 172 -16.53 12.84 5.99
CA TYR A 172 -17.16 11.86 6.88
C TYR A 172 -18.44 11.27 6.31
N GLU A 173 -19.37 12.11 5.84
CA GLU A 173 -20.64 11.65 5.29
C GLU A 173 -20.48 10.79 4.01
N GLU A 174 -19.44 11.07 3.21
CA GLU A 174 -19.12 10.26 2.03
C GLU A 174 -18.61 8.88 2.45
N VAL A 175 -17.77 8.82 3.49
CA VAL A 175 -17.24 7.58 4.03
C VAL A 175 -18.36 6.75 4.65
N VAL A 176 -19.26 7.35 5.43
CA VAL A 176 -20.45 6.67 5.97
C VAL A 176 -21.27 6.03 4.84
N ARG A 177 -21.55 6.77 3.77
CA ARG A 177 -22.28 6.24 2.60
C ARG A 177 -21.51 5.12 1.90
N THR A 178 -20.19 5.25 1.78
CA THR A 178 -19.34 4.25 1.12
C THR A 178 -19.38 2.90 1.82
N PHE A 179 -19.40 2.92 3.16
CA PHE A 179 -19.34 1.71 3.97
C PHE A 179 -20.68 1.24 4.54
N ALA A 180 -21.77 1.98 4.33
CA ALA A 180 -23.11 1.64 4.85
C ALA A 180 -23.61 0.22 4.51
N ARG A 181 -23.15 -0.36 3.41
CA ARG A 181 -23.48 -1.73 2.98
C ARG A 181 -22.75 -2.84 3.75
N TYR A 182 -21.77 -2.50 4.61
CA TYR A 182 -20.98 -3.46 5.38
C TYR A 182 -21.32 -3.34 6.87
N PRO A 183 -22.19 -4.21 7.41
CA PRO A 183 -22.65 -4.10 8.80
C PRO A 183 -21.53 -4.38 9.83
N ASN A 184 -20.43 -4.97 9.37
CA ASN A 184 -19.27 -5.29 10.19
C ASN A 184 -18.09 -4.29 9.99
N VAL A 185 -18.38 -3.10 9.46
CA VAL A 185 -17.44 -1.97 9.43
C VAL A 185 -17.90 -0.92 10.43
N THR A 186 -17.02 -0.50 11.32
CA THR A 186 -17.28 0.53 12.33
C THR A 186 -16.42 1.76 12.04
N ILE A 187 -17.07 2.91 11.82
CA ILE A 187 -16.38 4.17 11.56
C ILE A 187 -16.31 4.95 12.86
N ILE A 188 -15.10 5.36 13.25
CA ILE A 188 -14.82 6.12 14.45
C ILE A 188 -14.25 7.48 14.05
N ARG A 189 -15.00 8.55 14.30
CA ARG A 189 -14.61 9.90 13.93
C ARG A 189 -13.88 10.60 15.07
N GLY A 190 -12.69 11.08 14.83
CA GLY A 190 -11.89 11.90 15.73
C GLY A 190 -10.39 11.61 15.62
N PRO A 191 -9.58 12.43 16.30
CA PRO A 191 -8.14 12.27 16.25
C PRO A 191 -7.64 11.09 17.08
N VAL A 192 -6.56 10.47 16.64
CA VAL A 192 -5.75 9.57 17.45
C VAL A 192 -4.78 10.43 18.27
N PRO A 193 -4.58 10.13 19.58
CA PRO A 193 -4.99 8.91 20.31
C PRO A 193 -6.37 8.94 20.94
N ASP A 194 -7.10 10.07 20.93
CA ASP A 194 -8.31 10.30 21.71
C ASP A 194 -9.42 9.26 21.43
N THR A 195 -9.44 8.71 20.22
CA THR A 195 -10.47 7.75 19.77
C THR A 195 -10.08 6.28 19.91
N LEU A 196 -8.84 5.97 20.28
CA LEU A 196 -8.36 4.58 20.34
C LEU A 196 -9.18 3.71 21.32
N SER A 197 -9.64 4.27 22.43
CA SER A 197 -10.46 3.57 23.43
C SER A 197 -11.84 3.15 22.91
N GLN A 198 -12.31 3.73 21.80
CA GLN A 198 -13.56 3.34 21.16
C GLN A 198 -13.45 2.07 20.34
N VAL A 199 -12.23 1.58 20.07
CA VAL A 199 -11.99 0.27 19.44
C VAL A 199 -12.12 -0.80 20.52
N THR A 200 -13.24 -1.49 20.53
CA THR A 200 -13.65 -2.41 21.60
C THR A 200 -13.03 -3.81 21.48
N THR A 201 -12.27 -4.10 20.41
CA THR A 201 -11.63 -5.41 20.26
C THR A 201 -10.42 -5.58 21.17
N GLU A 202 -10.26 -6.82 21.66
CA GLU A 202 -9.10 -7.24 22.44
C GLU A 202 -8.07 -8.01 21.59
N ARG A 203 -8.39 -8.32 20.33
CA ARG A 203 -7.49 -9.02 19.42
C ARG A 203 -7.51 -8.37 18.05
N VAL A 204 -6.34 -7.98 17.59
CA VAL A 204 -6.12 -7.34 16.28
C VAL A 204 -5.27 -8.26 15.41
N CYS A 205 -5.74 -8.59 14.23
CA CYS A 205 -5.02 -9.40 13.25
C CYS A 205 -4.41 -8.57 12.10
N TYR A 206 -4.92 -7.36 11.87
CA TYR A 206 -4.44 -6.42 10.87
C TYR A 206 -4.52 -5.00 11.42
N LEU A 207 -3.41 -4.27 11.35
CA LEU A 207 -3.33 -2.86 11.71
C LEU A 207 -2.69 -2.09 10.56
N SER A 208 -3.39 -1.11 10.02
CA SER A 208 -2.87 -0.17 9.01
C SER A 208 -2.75 1.21 9.62
N LEU A 209 -1.59 1.85 9.47
CA LEU A 209 -1.30 3.19 9.95
C LEU A 209 -0.93 4.09 8.76
N ASP A 210 -1.74 5.14 8.54
CA ASP A 210 -1.62 6.10 7.43
C ASP A 210 -2.14 7.49 7.88
N MET A 211 -1.58 8.01 8.99
CA MET A 211 -2.08 9.25 9.59
C MET A 211 -1.22 10.46 9.29
N ASN A 212 -0.11 10.27 8.60
CA ASN A 212 0.83 11.33 8.26
C ASN A 212 1.38 12.11 9.49
N SER A 213 1.36 11.49 10.67
CA SER A 213 1.82 12.05 11.94
C SER A 213 2.54 11.00 12.79
N ALA A 214 3.80 11.25 13.09
CA ALA A 214 4.64 10.35 13.87
C ALA A 214 4.04 10.09 15.28
N ALA A 215 3.52 11.13 15.92
CA ALA A 215 2.94 11.01 17.25
C ALA A 215 1.66 10.15 17.26
N ALA A 216 0.77 10.36 16.28
CA ALA A 216 -0.48 9.61 16.19
C ALA A 216 -0.22 8.14 15.82
N GLU A 217 0.68 7.88 14.87
CA GLU A 217 1.03 6.51 14.47
C GLU A 217 1.72 5.73 15.58
N THR A 218 2.65 6.37 16.30
CA THR A 218 3.30 5.74 17.46
C THR A 218 2.29 5.41 18.55
N ALA A 219 1.41 6.36 18.91
CA ALA A 219 0.38 6.13 19.92
C ALA A 219 -0.59 5.00 19.54
N ALA A 220 -0.97 4.91 18.25
CA ALA A 220 -1.80 3.82 17.77
C ALA A 220 -1.06 2.47 17.84
N LEU A 221 0.20 2.43 17.40
CA LEU A 221 0.99 1.19 17.44
C LEU A 221 1.22 0.71 18.88
N GLU A 222 1.52 1.61 19.82
CA GLU A 222 1.65 1.29 21.24
C GLU A 222 0.35 0.75 21.81
N HIS A 223 -0.78 1.42 21.53
CA HIS A 223 -2.10 1.02 22.04
C HIS A 223 -2.51 -0.39 21.57
N PHE A 224 -2.23 -0.73 20.32
CA PHE A 224 -2.63 -2.01 19.75
C PHE A 224 -1.58 -3.12 19.89
N TRP A 225 -0.35 -2.79 20.29
CA TRP A 225 0.76 -3.74 20.26
C TRP A 225 0.48 -5.05 21.01
N ASP A 226 -0.05 -4.94 22.23
CA ASP A 226 -0.36 -6.12 23.06
C ASP A 226 -1.65 -6.82 22.65
N LYS A 227 -2.49 -6.16 21.85
CA LYS A 227 -3.69 -6.73 21.25
C LYS A 227 -3.42 -7.44 19.93
N LEU A 228 -2.24 -7.22 19.32
CA LEU A 228 -1.86 -7.91 18.09
C LEU A 228 -1.64 -9.39 18.36
N VAL A 229 -2.38 -10.23 17.63
CA VAL A 229 -2.23 -11.68 17.72
C VAL A 229 -0.95 -12.16 17.03
N PRO A 230 -0.35 -13.30 17.41
CA PRO A 230 0.77 -13.87 16.68
C PRO A 230 0.43 -14.06 15.19
N GLY A 231 1.31 -13.59 14.31
CA GLY A 231 1.10 -13.57 12.86
C GLY A 231 0.35 -12.34 12.34
N ALA A 232 -0.17 -11.47 13.22
CA ALA A 232 -0.80 -10.22 12.79
C ALA A 232 0.17 -9.35 11.98
N ILE A 233 -0.37 -8.62 11.01
CA ILE A 233 0.42 -7.72 10.17
C ILE A 233 0.09 -6.27 10.52
N VAL A 234 1.17 -5.49 10.78
CA VAL A 234 1.10 -4.04 10.83
C VAL A 234 1.65 -3.49 9.52
N LEU A 235 0.86 -2.66 8.87
CA LEU A 235 1.24 -1.94 7.65
C LEU A 235 1.42 -0.47 7.99
N LEU A 236 2.60 0.06 7.70
CA LEU A 236 2.99 1.46 7.88
C LEU A 236 3.06 2.09 6.48
N ASP A 237 2.11 2.96 6.12
CA ASP A 237 1.99 3.41 4.73
C ASP A 237 3.15 4.33 4.32
N ASP A 238 3.58 5.22 5.20
CA ASP A 238 4.56 6.27 4.90
C ASP A 238 6.00 5.97 5.37
N TYR A 239 6.27 4.80 5.91
CA TYR A 239 7.53 4.44 6.59
C TYR A 239 8.79 4.76 5.78
N GLY A 240 8.77 4.52 4.49
CA GLY A 240 9.93 4.69 3.60
C GLY A 240 9.86 5.95 2.72
N PHE A 241 8.86 6.80 2.89
CA PHE A 241 8.74 8.03 2.13
C PHE A 241 9.71 9.09 2.65
N ARG A 242 10.43 9.75 1.73
CA ARG A 242 11.48 10.70 2.05
C ARG A 242 11.01 11.85 2.96
N ASP A 243 9.80 12.35 2.69
CA ASP A 243 9.25 13.51 3.38
C ASP A 243 8.54 13.14 4.70
N TYR A 244 8.58 11.86 5.09
CA TYR A 244 7.97 11.31 6.31
C TYR A 244 9.03 10.75 7.28
N ALA A 245 10.24 11.31 7.27
CA ALA A 245 11.33 10.87 8.13
C ALA A 245 10.99 10.82 9.64
N PRO A 246 10.20 11.75 10.23
CA PRO A 246 9.79 11.65 11.62
C PRO A 246 9.04 10.35 11.94
N GLN A 247 8.11 9.90 11.07
CA GLN A 247 7.39 8.63 11.23
C GLN A 247 8.37 7.46 11.20
N LYS A 248 9.27 7.45 10.21
CA LYS A 248 10.29 6.40 10.11
C LYS A 248 11.12 6.29 11.38
N TYR A 249 11.64 7.41 11.88
CA TYR A 249 12.49 7.39 13.09
C TYR A 249 11.72 6.93 14.33
N ALA A 250 10.48 7.34 14.48
CA ALA A 250 9.63 6.90 15.58
C ALA A 250 9.36 5.38 15.51
N MET A 251 9.05 4.86 14.32
CA MET A 251 8.82 3.43 14.12
C MET A 251 10.10 2.61 14.30
N ASP A 252 11.27 3.10 13.85
CA ASP A 252 12.56 2.46 14.07
C ASP A 252 12.90 2.39 15.56
N ALA A 253 12.64 3.46 16.34
CA ALA A 253 12.83 3.48 17.78
C ALA A 253 11.91 2.47 18.48
N PHE A 254 10.61 2.46 18.14
CA PHE A 254 9.65 1.48 18.63
C PHE A 254 10.10 0.03 18.36
N ALA A 255 10.60 -0.23 17.14
CA ALA A 255 11.07 -1.54 16.75
C ALA A 255 12.33 -1.97 17.53
N ALA A 256 13.27 -1.05 17.71
CA ALA A 256 14.52 -1.30 18.46
C ALA A 256 14.25 -1.63 19.92
N GLU A 257 13.34 -0.91 20.60
CA GLU A 257 12.95 -1.17 21.98
C GLU A 257 12.35 -2.58 22.18
N ARG A 258 11.71 -3.12 21.15
CA ARG A 258 11.04 -4.43 21.19
C ARG A 258 11.82 -5.55 20.53
N GLY A 259 13.01 -5.26 20.00
CA GLY A 259 13.87 -6.25 19.34
C GLY A 259 13.22 -6.84 18.08
N ILE A 260 12.39 -6.06 17.38
CA ILE A 260 11.73 -6.47 16.15
C ILE A 260 12.31 -5.75 14.92
N SER A 261 11.98 -6.23 13.73
CA SER A 261 12.40 -5.63 12.46
C SER A 261 11.22 -5.16 11.65
N ILE A 262 11.39 -4.02 10.97
CA ILE A 262 10.44 -3.49 10.00
C ILE A 262 10.96 -3.81 8.60
N LEU A 263 10.18 -4.53 7.80
CA LEU A 263 10.49 -4.78 6.40
C LEU A 263 10.14 -3.53 5.58
N SER A 264 11.18 -2.84 5.09
CA SER A 264 10.98 -1.71 4.16
C SER A 264 10.66 -2.21 2.76
N LEU A 265 9.55 -1.74 2.20
CA LEU A 265 9.10 -2.10 0.87
C LEU A 265 9.49 -1.03 -0.16
N PRO A 266 9.75 -1.42 -1.44
CA PRO A 266 10.16 -0.48 -2.47
C PRO A 266 9.08 0.54 -2.85
N THR A 267 7.86 0.37 -2.36
CA THR A 267 6.72 1.29 -2.49
C THR A 267 6.67 2.38 -1.43
N GLY A 268 7.61 2.36 -0.48
CA GLY A 268 7.63 3.29 0.65
C GLY A 268 6.90 2.80 1.90
N GLN A 269 6.19 1.69 1.83
CA GLN A 269 5.54 1.09 3.01
C GLN A 269 6.55 0.35 3.89
N GLY A 270 6.22 0.24 5.18
CA GLY A 270 6.84 -0.68 6.12
C GLY A 270 5.88 -1.80 6.52
N LEU A 271 6.41 -2.97 6.83
CA LEU A 271 5.61 -4.11 7.26
C LEU A 271 6.24 -4.77 8.49
N ILE A 272 5.42 -5.03 9.50
CA ILE A 272 5.78 -5.81 10.69
C ILE A 272 4.90 -7.04 10.73
N VAL A 273 5.50 -8.19 11.03
CA VAL A 273 4.78 -9.40 11.39
C VAL A 273 4.93 -9.62 12.89
N LYS A 274 3.82 -9.66 13.62
CA LYS A 274 3.82 -9.91 15.07
C LYS A 274 4.24 -11.36 15.33
N VAL A 275 5.28 -11.57 16.08
CA VAL A 275 5.77 -12.89 16.53
C VAL A 275 5.24 -13.21 17.91
#